data_96964457448aea000d49da17507fb6f4
#
_entry.id   96964457448aea000d49da17507fb6f4
#
_cell.length_a   1.000
_cell.length_b   1.000
_cell.length_c   1.000
_cell.angle_alpha   90.00
_cell.angle_beta   90.00
_cell.angle_gamma   90.00
#
_symmetry.space_group_name_H-M   'P 1'
#
loop_
_entity.id
_entity.type
_entity.pdbx_description
1 polymer ?
#
loop_
_entity_poly.entity_id
_entity_poly.type
_entity_poly.pdbx_seq_one_letter_code
_entity_poly.pdbx_strand_id
1 'polypeptide(L)'
;IVSTGIVVVAGIFISVAAAYVLSKKRFHGRSLIFKLNTLSMMFVPTAVSIPRYLVIKQVGLLDTFWANVVPMLAMPVGIFLVKQFVDQLPEELVESARIDGATDYGILFKIVVPLVKPSLATVAILLFQNAWNSMEASSLFINTESLKTFAFYMNSLSNSGNGVAGMGMAAAAALLMFLPNVILFTLMQSRVMSTMAYSGLK
;
A
#
# COMPACT_ATOMS: atom_id res chain seq x y z
N ILE A 1 10.62 -9.37 4.85
CA ILE A 1 10.68 -8.18 5.73
C ILE A 1 11.14 -6.96 4.93
N VAL A 2 12.32 -7.01 4.25
CA VAL A 2 12.87 -5.85 3.50
C VAL A 2 11.90 -5.39 2.40
N SER A 3 11.36 -6.31 1.59
CA SER A 3 10.38 -6.00 0.55
C SER A 3 9.13 -5.31 1.10
N THR A 4 8.58 -5.81 2.21
CA THR A 4 7.43 -5.21 2.89
C THR A 4 7.74 -3.78 3.37
N GLY A 5 8.90 -3.58 3.98
CA GLY A 5 9.34 -2.25 4.43
C GLY A 5 9.43 -1.25 3.28
N ILE A 6 10.04 -1.65 2.16
CA ILE A 6 10.14 -0.80 0.95
C ILE A 6 8.74 -0.49 0.38
N VAL A 7 7.87 -1.49 0.28
CA VAL A 7 6.50 -1.29 -0.23
C VAL A 7 5.73 -0.30 0.63
N VAL A 8 5.82 -0.41 1.96
CA VAL A 8 5.13 0.53 2.88
C VAL A 8 5.65 1.94 2.71
N VAL A 9 6.96 2.15 2.79
CA VAL A 9 7.55 3.49 2.73
C VAL A 9 7.32 4.15 1.36
N ALA A 10 7.66 3.43 0.28
CA ALA A 10 7.49 3.95 -1.08
C ALA A 10 6.01 4.10 -1.45
N GLY A 11 5.15 3.15 -1.05
CA GLY A 11 3.72 3.20 -1.31
C GLY A 11 3.02 4.37 -0.60
N ILE A 12 3.39 4.68 0.65
CA ILE A 12 2.90 5.89 1.35
C ILE A 12 3.34 7.15 0.59
N PHE A 13 4.62 7.24 0.21
CA PHE A 13 5.14 8.39 -0.52
C PHE A 13 4.40 8.59 -1.85
N ILE A 14 4.25 7.54 -2.64
CA ILE A 14 3.52 7.59 -3.92
C ILE A 14 2.05 7.99 -3.68
N SER A 15 1.40 7.41 -2.67
CA SER A 15 0.00 7.71 -2.38
C SER A 15 -0.22 9.17 -2.00
N VAL A 16 0.63 9.74 -1.13
CA VAL A 16 0.49 11.14 -0.70
C VAL A 16 0.87 12.12 -1.80
N ALA A 17 1.93 11.84 -2.56
CA ALA A 17 2.35 12.68 -3.67
C ALA A 17 1.28 12.73 -4.79
N ALA A 18 0.76 11.56 -5.19
CA ALA A 18 -0.32 11.47 -6.16
C ALA A 18 -1.61 12.14 -5.66
N ALA A 19 -1.99 11.91 -4.41
CA ALA A 19 -3.17 12.55 -3.80
C ALA A 19 -3.04 14.07 -3.76
N TYR A 20 -1.87 14.60 -3.38
CA TYR A 20 -1.61 16.04 -3.38
C TYR A 20 -1.73 16.65 -4.77
N VAL A 21 -1.10 16.05 -5.78
CA VAL A 21 -1.19 16.52 -7.16
C VAL A 21 -2.61 16.45 -7.68
N LEU A 22 -3.30 15.33 -7.44
CA LEU A 22 -4.70 15.14 -7.85
C LEU A 22 -5.70 15.99 -7.05
N SER A 23 -5.32 16.58 -5.93
CA SER A 23 -6.19 17.41 -5.08
C SER A 23 -5.93 18.91 -5.28
N LYS A 24 -4.69 19.34 -5.22
CA LYS A 24 -4.30 20.75 -5.12
C LYS A 24 -3.71 21.35 -6.41
N LYS A 25 -3.44 20.52 -7.43
CA LYS A 25 -2.93 21.00 -8.72
C LYS A 25 -4.03 20.98 -9.78
N ARG A 26 -4.09 22.03 -10.59
CA ARG A 26 -5.01 22.15 -11.73
C ARG A 26 -4.26 21.81 -13.02
N PHE A 27 -4.62 20.71 -13.66
CA PHE A 27 -4.07 20.28 -14.94
C PHE A 27 -5.11 19.52 -15.76
N HIS A 28 -4.92 19.53 -17.09
CA HIS A 28 -5.79 18.79 -18.01
C HIS A 28 -5.70 17.27 -17.74
N GLY A 29 -6.85 16.60 -17.66
CA GLY A 29 -6.88 15.14 -17.42
C GLY A 29 -6.92 14.72 -15.95
N ARG A 30 -6.82 15.65 -14.97
CA ARG A 30 -6.90 15.35 -13.54
C ARG A 30 -8.09 14.46 -13.18
N SER A 31 -9.29 14.83 -13.65
CA SER A 31 -10.51 14.07 -13.38
C SER A 31 -10.47 12.67 -14.01
N LEU A 32 -9.94 12.56 -15.23
CA LEU A 32 -9.79 11.26 -15.90
C LEU A 32 -8.85 10.33 -15.17
N ILE A 33 -7.68 10.82 -14.76
CA ILE A 33 -6.70 10.02 -13.99
C ILE A 33 -7.33 9.52 -12.69
N PHE A 34 -8.05 10.38 -11.97
CA PHE A 34 -8.70 9.96 -10.73
C PHE A 34 -9.85 8.96 -10.98
N LYS A 35 -10.63 9.14 -12.04
CA LYS A 35 -11.66 8.16 -12.47
C LYS A 35 -11.02 6.80 -12.80
N LEU A 36 -9.92 6.78 -13.55
CA LEU A 36 -9.19 5.54 -13.86
C LEU A 36 -8.64 4.87 -12.60
N ASN A 37 -8.09 5.65 -11.66
CA ASN A 37 -7.68 5.12 -10.36
C ASN A 37 -8.85 4.48 -9.60
N THR A 38 -10.01 5.12 -9.59
CA THR A 38 -11.21 4.59 -8.92
C THR A 38 -11.74 3.35 -9.63
N LEU A 39 -11.77 3.35 -10.96
CA LEU A 39 -12.16 2.17 -11.75
C LEU A 39 -11.23 0.98 -11.51
N SER A 40 -9.92 1.23 -11.35
CA SER A 40 -8.96 0.15 -11.10
C SER A 40 -9.21 -0.60 -9.80
N MET A 41 -9.86 0.02 -8.81
CA MET A 41 -10.27 -0.63 -7.56
C MET A 41 -11.39 -1.67 -7.75
N MET A 42 -12.12 -1.61 -8.88
CA MET A 42 -13.21 -2.54 -9.18
C MET A 42 -12.70 -3.85 -9.79
N PHE A 43 -11.46 -3.90 -10.24
CA PHE A 43 -10.89 -5.12 -10.82
C PHE A 43 -10.48 -6.10 -9.73
N VAL A 44 -10.90 -7.36 -9.91
CA VAL A 44 -10.49 -8.45 -9.03
C VAL A 44 -9.04 -8.81 -9.34
N PRO A 45 -8.12 -8.85 -8.35
CA PRO A 45 -6.70 -9.09 -8.56
C PRO A 45 -6.39 -10.36 -9.37
N THR A 46 -7.15 -11.44 -9.14
CA THR A 46 -6.99 -12.71 -9.86
C THR A 46 -7.33 -12.61 -11.34
N ALA A 47 -8.28 -11.77 -11.72
CA ALA A 47 -8.66 -11.58 -13.13
C ALA A 47 -7.56 -10.89 -13.95
N VAL A 48 -6.72 -10.10 -13.30
CA VAL A 48 -5.61 -9.37 -13.96
C VAL A 48 -4.24 -10.03 -13.76
N SER A 49 -4.18 -11.22 -13.18
CA SER A 49 -2.91 -11.93 -12.90
C SER A 49 -2.13 -12.25 -14.19
N ILE A 50 -2.81 -12.72 -15.25
CA ILE A 50 -2.17 -13.02 -16.54
C ILE A 50 -1.61 -11.76 -17.22
N PRO A 51 -2.40 -10.69 -17.45
CA PRO A 51 -1.86 -9.42 -17.95
C PRO A 51 -0.70 -8.88 -17.11
N ARG A 52 -0.79 -8.96 -15.79
CA ARG A 52 0.27 -8.53 -14.87
C ARG A 52 1.56 -9.32 -15.10
N TYR A 53 1.46 -10.64 -15.22
CA TYR A 53 2.60 -11.49 -15.53
C TYR A 53 3.29 -11.09 -16.85
N LEU A 54 2.51 -10.84 -17.89
CA LEU A 54 3.04 -10.42 -19.19
C LEU A 54 3.80 -9.09 -19.13
N VAL A 55 3.25 -8.11 -18.40
CA VAL A 55 3.91 -6.82 -18.20
C VAL A 55 5.22 -7.00 -17.42
N ILE A 56 5.21 -7.74 -16.30
CA ILE A 56 6.41 -7.99 -15.49
C ILE A 56 7.49 -8.70 -16.33
N LYS A 57 7.09 -9.64 -17.18
CA LYS A 57 7.99 -10.31 -18.13
C LYS A 57 8.59 -9.33 -19.12
N GLN A 58 7.77 -8.46 -19.73
CA GLN A 58 8.25 -7.49 -20.73
C GLN A 58 9.25 -6.49 -20.16
N VAL A 59 9.06 -6.03 -18.91
CA VAL A 59 9.99 -5.11 -18.25
C VAL A 59 11.19 -5.81 -17.61
N GLY A 60 11.33 -7.13 -17.79
CA GLY A 60 12.51 -7.88 -17.32
C GLY A 60 12.60 -8.04 -15.79
N LEU A 61 11.48 -7.95 -15.07
CA LEU A 61 11.47 -8.06 -13.60
C LEU A 61 11.25 -9.49 -13.11
N LEU A 62 11.01 -10.48 -14.00
CA LEU A 62 10.88 -11.89 -13.59
C LEU A 62 12.12 -12.34 -12.85
N ASP A 63 11.91 -13.14 -11.82
CA ASP A 63 12.94 -13.73 -10.97
C ASP A 63 13.92 -12.71 -10.35
N THR A 64 13.40 -11.52 -10.01
CA THR A 64 14.13 -10.47 -9.31
C THR A 64 13.47 -10.12 -7.99
N PHE A 65 14.24 -9.53 -7.07
CA PHE A 65 13.70 -8.96 -5.83
C PHE A 65 12.58 -7.94 -6.08
N TRP A 66 12.70 -7.15 -7.15
CA TRP A 66 11.76 -6.10 -7.51
C TRP A 66 10.39 -6.62 -7.97
N ALA A 67 10.29 -7.88 -8.38
CA ALA A 67 9.00 -8.51 -8.66
C ALA A 67 8.10 -8.61 -7.41
N ASN A 68 8.69 -8.65 -6.21
CA ASN A 68 7.94 -8.59 -4.95
C ASN A 68 7.52 -7.16 -4.55
N VAL A 69 8.14 -6.13 -5.12
CA VAL A 69 7.96 -4.74 -4.68
C VAL A 69 7.13 -3.93 -5.67
N VAL A 70 7.58 -3.87 -6.93
CA VAL A 70 7.03 -2.94 -7.93
C VAL A 70 5.52 -3.11 -8.16
N PRO A 71 4.97 -4.33 -8.30
CA PRO A 71 3.53 -4.50 -8.52
C PRO A 71 2.67 -4.01 -7.34
N MET A 72 3.24 -3.98 -6.12
CA MET A 72 2.54 -3.58 -4.90
C MET A 72 2.57 -2.08 -4.63
N LEU A 73 3.45 -1.32 -5.32
CA LEU A 73 3.50 0.14 -5.21
C LEU A 73 2.26 0.81 -5.79
N ALA A 74 1.63 0.18 -6.78
CA ALA A 74 0.37 0.64 -7.36
C ALA A 74 -0.80 0.27 -6.43
N MET A 75 -1.11 1.14 -5.48
CA MET A 75 -2.22 0.96 -4.54
C MET A 75 -3.31 2.03 -4.73
N PRO A 76 -4.29 1.78 -5.62
CA PRO A 76 -5.36 2.75 -5.93
C PRO A 76 -6.16 3.19 -4.70
N VAL A 77 -6.42 2.27 -3.77
CA VAL A 77 -7.11 2.56 -2.49
C VAL A 77 -6.33 3.55 -1.64
N GLY A 78 -5.01 3.44 -1.60
CA GLY A 78 -4.16 4.37 -0.86
C GLY A 78 -4.25 5.78 -1.40
N ILE A 79 -4.16 5.94 -2.72
CA ILE A 79 -4.32 7.25 -3.40
C ILE A 79 -5.71 7.83 -3.13
N PHE A 80 -6.75 7.00 -3.25
CA PHE A 80 -8.14 7.41 -3.01
C PHE A 80 -8.33 7.92 -1.57
N LEU A 81 -7.92 7.15 -0.57
CA LEU A 81 -8.08 7.51 0.84
C LEU A 81 -7.34 8.81 1.18
N VAL A 82 -6.06 8.91 0.81
CA VAL A 82 -5.28 10.13 1.11
C VAL A 82 -5.89 11.34 0.40
N LYS A 83 -6.34 11.17 -0.86
CA LYS A 83 -6.97 12.26 -1.62
C LYS A 83 -8.22 12.78 -0.92
N GLN A 84 -9.08 11.92 -0.36
CA GLN A 84 -10.27 12.35 0.39
C GLN A 84 -9.91 13.27 1.56
N PHE A 85 -8.79 12.99 2.25
CA PHE A 85 -8.31 13.86 3.34
C PHE A 85 -7.67 15.16 2.83
N VAL A 86 -6.89 15.08 1.75
CA VAL A 86 -6.27 16.28 1.15
C VAL A 86 -7.33 17.23 0.56
N ASP A 87 -8.45 16.70 0.03
CA ASP A 87 -9.56 17.50 -0.49
C ASP A 87 -10.27 18.31 0.61
N GLN A 88 -10.24 17.83 1.87
CA GLN A 88 -10.84 18.54 3.01
C GLN A 88 -9.98 19.69 3.54
N LEU A 89 -8.70 19.76 3.15
CA LEU A 89 -7.81 20.85 3.56
C LEU A 89 -8.19 22.14 2.83
N PRO A 90 -8.37 23.29 3.55
CA PRO A 90 -8.64 24.58 2.95
C PRO A 90 -7.59 24.94 1.90
N GLU A 91 -8.03 25.51 0.77
CA GLU A 91 -7.09 25.96 -0.29
C GLU A 91 -6.22 27.12 0.19
N GLU A 92 -6.73 27.95 1.11
CA GLU A 92 -6.04 29.09 1.68
C GLU A 92 -4.71 28.69 2.39
N LEU A 93 -4.65 27.50 2.98
CA LEU A 93 -3.41 26.99 3.59
C LEU A 93 -2.30 26.76 2.55
N VAL A 94 -2.67 26.31 1.37
CA VAL A 94 -1.71 26.06 0.30
C VAL A 94 -1.34 27.37 -0.39
N GLU A 95 -2.30 28.30 -0.56
CA GLU A 95 -2.09 29.60 -1.20
C GLU A 95 -1.22 30.51 -0.33
N SER A 96 -1.50 30.60 0.96
CA SER A 96 -0.67 31.39 1.90
C SER A 96 0.79 30.90 1.91
N ALA A 97 0.99 29.57 1.97
CA ALA A 97 2.33 29.01 1.91
C ALA A 97 3.07 29.33 0.60
N ARG A 98 2.36 29.43 -0.54
CA ARG A 98 2.94 29.84 -1.82
C ARG A 98 3.32 31.32 -1.82
N ILE A 99 2.49 32.18 -1.21
CA ILE A 99 2.80 33.60 -1.04
C ILE A 99 4.07 33.78 -0.19
N ASP A 100 4.25 32.93 0.85
CA ASP A 100 5.43 32.88 1.70
C ASP A 100 6.67 32.25 1.00
N GLY A 101 6.57 31.91 -0.30
CA GLY A 101 7.67 31.38 -1.10
C GLY A 101 7.95 29.88 -0.90
N ALA A 102 7.03 29.12 -0.27
CA ALA A 102 7.21 27.69 -0.10
C ALA A 102 7.13 26.94 -1.45
N THR A 103 8.09 26.05 -1.68
CA THR A 103 8.06 25.14 -2.83
C THR A 103 6.98 24.07 -2.66
N ASP A 104 6.54 23.43 -3.74
CA ASP A 104 5.56 22.34 -3.68
C ASP A 104 5.99 21.18 -2.78
N TYR A 105 7.28 20.85 -2.77
CA TYR A 105 7.83 19.87 -1.82
C TYR A 105 7.73 20.36 -0.36
N GLY A 106 8.01 21.66 -0.12
CA GLY A 106 7.83 22.26 1.19
C GLY A 106 6.39 22.18 1.67
N ILE A 107 5.43 22.52 0.81
CA ILE A 107 3.99 22.44 1.10
C ILE A 107 3.60 20.98 1.38
N LEU A 108 4.01 20.04 0.52
CA LEU A 108 3.70 18.62 0.70
C LEU A 108 4.19 18.10 2.05
N PHE A 109 5.47 18.28 2.39
CA PHE A 109 6.06 17.67 3.57
C PHE A 109 5.81 18.43 4.87
N LYS A 110 5.75 19.78 4.83
CA LYS A 110 5.61 20.60 6.03
C LYS A 110 4.16 20.91 6.38
N ILE A 111 3.25 20.87 5.42
CA ILE A 111 1.83 21.22 5.61
C ILE A 111 0.93 20.01 5.40
N VAL A 112 0.93 19.42 4.20
CA VAL A 112 -0.03 18.37 3.84
C VAL A 112 0.23 17.10 4.63
N VAL A 113 1.44 16.54 4.59
CA VAL A 113 1.78 15.29 5.29
C VAL A 113 1.42 15.33 6.79
N PRO A 114 1.77 16.37 7.57
CA PRO A 114 1.37 16.45 8.96
C PRO A 114 -0.14 16.44 9.19
N LEU A 115 -0.91 17.11 8.33
CA LEU A 115 -2.36 17.22 8.45
C LEU A 115 -3.10 15.94 8.08
N VAL A 116 -2.55 15.16 7.12
CA VAL A 116 -3.15 13.90 6.69
C VAL A 116 -2.54 12.66 7.37
N LYS A 117 -1.73 12.83 8.41
CA LYS A 117 -1.12 11.72 9.17
C LYS A 117 -2.09 10.59 9.52
N PRO A 118 -3.34 10.86 9.95
CA PRO A 118 -4.26 9.77 10.26
C PRO A 118 -4.57 8.88 9.05
N SER A 119 -4.80 9.48 7.87
CA SER A 119 -5.04 8.69 6.65
C SER A 119 -3.80 7.91 6.20
N LEU A 120 -2.60 8.48 6.39
CA LEU A 120 -1.34 7.79 6.10
C LEU A 120 -1.14 6.57 6.99
N ALA A 121 -1.57 6.63 8.26
CA ALA A 121 -1.55 5.48 9.15
C ALA A 121 -2.43 4.33 8.63
N THR A 122 -3.63 4.65 8.17
CA THR A 122 -4.53 3.67 7.55
C THR A 122 -3.92 3.05 6.28
N VAL A 123 -3.36 3.88 5.40
CA VAL A 123 -2.69 3.42 4.18
C VAL A 123 -1.47 2.56 4.51
N ALA A 124 -0.70 2.92 5.55
CA ALA A 124 0.44 2.12 6.02
C ALA A 124 0.03 0.70 6.45
N ILE A 125 -1.07 0.58 7.21
CA ILE A 125 -1.60 -0.72 7.63
C ILE A 125 -2.03 -1.54 6.40
N LEU A 126 -2.76 -0.94 5.47
CA LEU A 126 -3.22 -1.63 4.27
C LEU A 126 -2.07 -2.09 3.38
N LEU A 127 -1.05 -1.25 3.18
CA LEU A 127 0.16 -1.59 2.43
C LEU A 127 0.94 -2.73 3.12
N PHE A 128 1.09 -2.64 4.44
CA PHE A 128 1.76 -3.68 5.22
C PHE A 128 1.02 -5.02 5.10
N GLN A 129 -0.29 -5.03 5.32
CA GLN A 129 -1.09 -6.25 5.24
C GLN A 129 -1.03 -6.88 3.85
N ASN A 130 -1.15 -6.07 2.79
CA ASN A 130 -1.03 -6.56 1.42
C ASN A 130 0.35 -7.16 1.13
N ALA A 131 1.42 -6.44 1.51
CA ALA A 131 2.79 -6.88 1.23
C ALA A 131 3.22 -8.06 2.11
N TRP A 132 2.83 -8.05 3.41
CA TRP A 132 3.19 -9.10 4.35
C TRP A 132 2.53 -10.44 4.02
N ASN A 133 1.24 -10.41 3.64
CA ASN A 133 0.48 -11.62 3.37
C ASN A 133 0.56 -12.09 1.91
N SER A 134 1.24 -11.33 1.03
CA SER A 134 1.27 -11.67 -0.39
C SER A 134 2.17 -12.85 -0.69
N MET A 135 1.60 -13.84 -1.36
CA MET A 135 2.28 -14.99 -1.94
C MET A 135 2.33 -14.92 -3.47
N GLU A 136 1.50 -14.07 -4.09
CA GLU A 136 1.29 -14.02 -5.53
C GLU A 136 2.59 -13.80 -6.29
N ALA A 137 3.39 -12.81 -5.87
CA ALA A 137 4.65 -12.50 -6.53
C ALA A 137 5.63 -13.67 -6.47
N SER A 138 5.76 -14.31 -5.30
CA SER A 138 6.64 -15.46 -5.11
C SER A 138 6.18 -16.71 -5.86
N SER A 139 4.86 -16.86 -6.07
CA SER A 139 4.30 -18.01 -6.80
C SER A 139 4.37 -17.85 -8.30
N LEU A 140 4.15 -16.63 -8.82
CA LEU A 140 4.00 -16.39 -10.25
C LEU A 140 5.25 -15.81 -10.93
N PHE A 141 6.06 -15.02 -10.20
CA PHE A 141 7.11 -14.21 -10.80
C PHE A 141 8.51 -14.63 -10.40
N ILE A 142 8.66 -15.47 -9.35
CA ILE A 142 9.96 -15.80 -8.76
C ILE A 142 10.16 -17.32 -8.73
N ASN A 143 11.26 -17.75 -9.38
CA ASN A 143 11.71 -19.14 -9.37
C ASN A 143 12.81 -19.37 -8.32
N THR A 144 13.72 -18.39 -8.15
CA THR A 144 14.85 -18.48 -7.23
C THR A 144 14.37 -18.53 -5.76
N GLU A 145 14.66 -19.59 -5.05
CA GLU A 145 14.22 -19.84 -3.67
C GLU A 145 14.56 -18.69 -2.73
N SER A 146 15.78 -18.14 -2.77
CA SER A 146 16.25 -17.09 -1.87
C SER A 146 15.50 -15.76 -2.02
N LEU A 147 14.77 -15.56 -3.11
CA LEU A 147 13.99 -14.35 -3.38
C LEU A 147 12.52 -14.46 -2.97
N LYS A 148 12.06 -15.66 -2.61
CA LYS A 148 10.67 -15.89 -2.21
C LYS A 148 10.36 -15.25 -0.86
N THR A 149 9.11 -14.83 -0.68
CA THR A 149 8.66 -14.15 0.55
C THR A 149 8.46 -15.12 1.71
N PHE A 150 8.50 -14.57 2.92
CA PHE A 150 8.19 -15.34 4.15
C PHE A 150 6.77 -15.93 4.08
N ALA A 151 5.80 -15.17 3.57
CA ALA A 151 4.43 -15.65 3.38
C ALA A 151 4.35 -16.89 2.49
N PHE A 152 5.16 -16.96 1.43
CA PHE A 152 5.21 -18.11 0.54
C PHE A 152 5.69 -19.37 1.31
N TYR A 153 6.75 -19.26 2.10
CA TYR A 153 7.25 -20.40 2.90
C TYR A 153 6.27 -20.84 3.97
N MET A 154 5.65 -19.88 4.67
CA MET A 154 4.66 -20.23 5.69
C MET A 154 3.45 -20.94 5.09
N ASN A 155 3.00 -20.52 3.92
CA ASN A 155 1.92 -21.20 3.20
C ASN A 155 2.35 -22.60 2.70
N SER A 156 3.57 -22.76 2.20
CA SER A 156 4.07 -24.05 1.77
C SER A 156 4.18 -25.05 2.94
N LEU A 157 4.63 -24.58 4.11
CA LEU A 157 4.66 -25.39 5.33
C LEU A 157 3.24 -25.79 5.78
N SER A 158 2.28 -24.88 5.70
CA SER A 158 0.89 -25.17 6.06
C SER A 158 0.27 -26.24 5.17
N ASN A 159 0.70 -26.36 3.92
CA ASN A 159 0.18 -27.30 2.95
C ASN A 159 0.99 -28.62 2.84
N SER A 160 2.18 -28.68 3.47
CA SER A 160 3.10 -29.80 3.28
C SER A 160 2.87 -30.99 4.22
N GLY A 161 2.01 -30.84 5.24
CA GLY A 161 1.87 -31.85 6.31
C GLY A 161 0.54 -32.60 6.28
N ASN A 162 0.60 -33.91 6.11
CA ASN A 162 -0.53 -34.78 6.36
C ASN A 162 -0.49 -35.29 7.82
N GLY A 163 -1.63 -35.29 8.51
CA GLY A 163 -1.76 -35.77 9.89
C GLY A 163 -1.49 -34.72 10.98
N VAL A 164 -1.34 -35.18 12.23
CA VAL A 164 -1.25 -34.33 13.42
C VAL A 164 -0.01 -33.42 13.40
N ALA A 165 1.12 -33.91 12.89
CA ALA A 165 2.34 -33.12 12.76
C ALA A 165 2.18 -31.95 11.76
N GLY A 166 1.45 -32.17 10.66
CA GLY A 166 1.13 -31.13 9.68
C GLY A 166 0.23 -30.06 10.26
N MET A 167 -0.75 -30.41 11.09
CA MET A 167 -1.60 -29.44 11.79
C MET A 167 -0.80 -28.55 12.74
N GLY A 168 0.18 -29.11 13.46
CA GLY A 168 1.07 -28.35 14.33
C GLY A 168 1.94 -27.35 13.58
N MET A 169 2.52 -27.76 12.45
CA MET A 169 3.29 -26.85 11.58
C MET A 169 2.42 -25.74 10.97
N ALA A 170 1.22 -26.07 10.52
CA ALA A 170 0.28 -25.11 9.98
C ALA A 170 -0.13 -24.07 11.05
N ALA A 171 -0.43 -24.50 12.27
CA ALA A 171 -0.76 -23.62 13.39
C ALA A 171 0.41 -22.68 13.75
N ALA A 172 1.64 -23.21 13.81
CA ALA A 172 2.84 -22.39 14.07
C ALA A 172 3.09 -21.36 12.96
N ALA A 173 2.97 -21.76 11.69
CA ALA A 173 3.08 -20.87 10.55
C ALA A 173 2.02 -19.75 10.58
N ALA A 174 0.77 -20.10 10.89
CA ALA A 174 -0.32 -19.14 11.03
C ALA A 174 -0.05 -18.12 12.15
N LEU A 175 0.45 -18.55 13.31
CA LEU A 175 0.83 -17.66 14.41
C LEU A 175 1.95 -16.70 14.00
N LEU A 176 2.99 -17.20 13.33
CA LEU A 176 4.11 -16.37 12.86
C LEU A 176 3.66 -15.31 11.83
N MET A 177 2.69 -15.65 10.99
CA MET A 177 2.10 -14.70 10.03
C MET A 177 1.17 -13.70 10.72
N PHE A 178 0.46 -14.10 11.77
CA PHE A 178 -0.50 -13.28 12.48
C PHE A 178 0.16 -12.24 13.40
N LEU A 179 1.22 -12.60 14.12
CA LEU A 179 1.87 -11.75 15.12
C LEU A 179 2.23 -10.34 14.61
N PRO A 180 2.93 -10.16 13.47
CA PRO A 180 3.28 -8.83 12.98
C PRO A 180 2.05 -7.98 12.63
N ASN A 181 0.98 -8.60 12.15
CA ASN A 181 -0.27 -7.91 11.85
C ASN A 181 -0.93 -7.36 13.14
N VAL A 182 -0.95 -8.16 14.22
CA VAL A 182 -1.48 -7.73 15.53
C VAL A 182 -0.63 -6.64 16.13
N ILE A 183 0.71 -6.79 16.12
CA ILE A 183 1.63 -5.79 16.65
C ILE A 183 1.42 -4.45 15.94
N LEU A 184 1.40 -4.46 14.60
CA LEU A 184 1.19 -3.25 13.82
C LEU A 184 -0.16 -2.60 14.12
N PHE A 185 -1.24 -3.41 14.14
CA PHE A 185 -2.58 -2.92 14.45
C PHE A 185 -2.64 -2.30 15.85
N THR A 186 -2.10 -2.98 16.87
CA THR A 186 -2.10 -2.47 18.25
C THR A 186 -1.34 -1.16 18.39
N LEU A 187 -0.21 -1.00 17.68
CA LEU A 187 0.57 0.24 17.68
C LEU A 187 -0.12 1.41 16.94
N MET A 188 -0.93 1.09 15.93
CA MET A 188 -1.52 2.11 15.06
C MET A 188 -3.02 2.35 15.30
N GLN A 189 -3.71 1.51 16.09
CA GLN A 189 -5.15 1.59 16.32
C GLN A 189 -5.64 2.97 16.81
N SER A 190 -4.90 3.61 17.72
CA SER A 190 -5.26 4.94 18.24
C SER A 190 -5.29 6.02 17.15
N ARG A 191 -4.41 5.91 16.14
CA ARG A 191 -4.34 6.84 15.01
C ARG A 191 -5.42 6.55 13.96
N VAL A 192 -5.79 5.30 13.79
CA VAL A 192 -6.89 4.89 12.89
C VAL A 192 -8.24 5.31 13.46
N MET A 193 -8.44 5.15 14.77
CA MET A 193 -9.68 5.58 15.46
C MET A 193 -9.92 7.09 15.33
N SER A 194 -8.88 7.91 15.36
CA SER A 194 -9.01 9.34 15.13
C SER A 194 -9.49 9.69 13.72
N THR A 195 -9.16 8.89 12.71
CA THR A 195 -9.67 9.08 11.34
C THR A 195 -11.17 8.87 11.24
N MET A 196 -11.71 7.89 11.94
CA MET A 196 -13.14 7.58 11.91
C MET A 196 -13.96 8.64 12.66
N ALA A 197 -13.43 9.20 13.74
CA ALA A 197 -14.08 10.28 14.50
C ALA A 197 -14.25 11.56 13.67
N TYR A 198 -13.26 11.90 12.82
CA TYR A 198 -13.34 13.06 11.92
C TYR A 198 -14.29 12.87 10.74
N SER A 199 -14.50 11.63 10.28
CA SER A 199 -15.41 11.34 9.16
C SER A 199 -16.89 11.20 9.59
N GLY A 200 -17.16 11.01 10.88
CA GLY A 200 -18.50 10.80 11.44
C GLY A 200 -19.18 12.06 11.99
N LEU A 201 -18.52 13.22 11.97
CA LEU A 201 -19.04 14.50 12.47
C LEU A 201 -19.48 15.43 11.31
N LYS A 202 -20.29 14.91 10.39
CA LYS A 202 -21.07 15.71 9.45
C LYS A 202 -22.53 15.29 9.48
#